data_22d40539b52f76a984c9e0e5d4b34f35
#
_entry.id   22d40539b52f76a984c9e0e5d4b34f35
#
_cell.length_a   1.000
_cell.length_b   1.000
_cell.length_c   1.000
_cell.angle_alpha   90.00
_cell.angle_beta   90.00
_cell.angle_gamma   90.00
#
_symmetry.space_group_name_H-M   'P 1'
#
loop_
_entity.id
_entity.type
_entity.pdbx_description
1 polymer ?
#
loop_
_entity_poly.entity_id
_entity_poly.type
_entity_poly.pdbx_seq_one_letter_code
_entity_poly.pdbx_strand_id
1 'polypeptide(L)'
;MDDNLVKRYYDTKDAAHLSSFRRLKKEFKNIKPKDIMNFLLGQTSYSIFKKRKYKFMRRRVIRKWAWECASLDLADLQIFRRYNEQNSYILVCYDNFSHFILLYAVKDKGKTEMRAALKKFLSDTPKNALRNIQTDKGEDMSAVHCVCACVRVRVRVCVCARA
;
A
#
# COMPACT_ATOMS: atom_id res chain seq x y z
N MET A 1 -2.88 -36.94 -22.12
CA MET A 1 -2.03 -35.93 -21.42
C MET A 1 -0.63 -36.19 -21.95
N ASP A 2 0.11 -35.13 -22.35
CA ASP A 2 1.45 -35.39 -22.90
C ASP A 2 2.40 -35.86 -21.81
N ASP A 3 2.75 -37.15 -21.85
CA ASP A 3 3.65 -37.77 -20.85
C ASP A 3 5.02 -37.05 -20.77
N ASN A 4 5.44 -36.46 -21.89
CA ASN A 4 6.66 -35.65 -21.94
C ASN A 4 6.55 -34.36 -21.09
N LEU A 5 5.40 -33.68 -21.05
CA LEU A 5 5.17 -32.51 -20.18
C LEU A 5 5.27 -32.90 -18.72
N VAL A 6 4.63 -34.01 -18.33
CA VAL A 6 4.64 -34.50 -16.94
C VAL A 6 6.06 -34.87 -16.51
N LYS A 7 6.77 -35.66 -17.33
CA LYS A 7 8.14 -36.10 -17.05
C LYS A 7 9.09 -34.93 -16.87
N ARG A 8 9.09 -33.95 -17.77
CA ARG A 8 9.97 -32.78 -17.70
C ARG A 8 9.59 -31.82 -16.57
N TYR A 9 8.29 -31.75 -16.24
CA TYR A 9 7.83 -30.90 -15.13
C TYR A 9 8.36 -31.37 -13.76
N TYR A 10 8.52 -32.67 -13.57
CA TYR A 10 9.04 -33.24 -12.32
C TYR A 10 10.53 -33.57 -12.33
N ASP A 11 11.20 -33.46 -13.47
CA ASP A 11 12.65 -33.70 -13.55
C ASP A 11 13.41 -32.51 -12.96
N THR A 12 14.10 -32.73 -11.84
CA THR A 12 14.87 -31.72 -11.13
C THR A 12 16.02 -31.10 -11.94
N LYS A 13 16.47 -31.82 -12.98
CA LYS A 13 17.55 -31.37 -13.86
C LYS A 13 17.03 -30.56 -15.07
N ASP A 14 15.74 -30.61 -15.35
CA ASP A 14 15.13 -29.90 -16.50
C ASP A 14 14.82 -28.45 -16.16
N ALA A 15 15.03 -27.57 -17.13
CA ALA A 15 14.67 -26.16 -17.03
C ALA A 15 13.15 -25.92 -16.84
N ALA A 16 12.32 -26.91 -17.18
CA ALA A 16 10.87 -26.88 -17.01
C ALA A 16 10.42 -27.33 -15.61
N HIS A 17 11.34 -27.74 -14.73
CA HIS A 17 11.02 -28.22 -13.38
C HIS A 17 10.19 -27.21 -12.58
N LEU A 18 9.03 -27.64 -12.09
CA LEU A 18 8.06 -26.85 -11.31
C LEU A 18 7.85 -25.41 -11.80
N SER A 19 8.01 -25.19 -13.11
CA SER A 19 8.02 -23.86 -13.70
C SER A 19 6.62 -23.28 -13.90
N SER A 20 6.56 -21.95 -14.08
CA SER A 20 5.31 -21.22 -14.29
C SER A 20 4.71 -21.48 -15.66
N PHE A 21 3.40 -21.22 -15.81
CA PHE A 21 2.69 -21.30 -17.10
C PHE A 21 3.41 -20.60 -18.26
N ARG A 22 3.97 -19.39 -18.01
CA ARG A 22 4.66 -18.60 -19.05
C ARG A 22 5.89 -19.34 -19.57
N ARG A 23 6.63 -20.00 -18.70
CA ARG A 23 7.83 -20.77 -19.08
C ARG A 23 7.46 -22.05 -19.80
N LEU A 24 6.50 -22.83 -19.29
CA LEU A 24 6.02 -24.04 -19.96
C LEU A 24 5.46 -23.74 -21.35
N LYS A 25 4.70 -22.66 -21.53
CA LYS A 25 4.21 -22.25 -22.84
C LYS A 25 5.34 -21.92 -23.83
N LYS A 26 6.47 -21.41 -23.35
CA LYS A 26 7.65 -21.12 -24.18
C LYS A 26 8.38 -22.40 -24.60
N GLU A 27 8.50 -23.36 -23.69
CA GLU A 27 9.18 -24.64 -23.89
C GLU A 27 8.34 -25.61 -24.77
N PHE A 28 7.04 -25.68 -24.47
CA PHE A 28 6.11 -26.61 -25.14
C PHE A 28 5.22 -25.89 -26.15
N LYS A 29 5.79 -25.44 -27.27
CA LYS A 29 5.08 -24.71 -28.32
C LYS A 29 4.00 -25.57 -29.03
N ASN A 30 4.17 -26.88 -29.00
CA ASN A 30 3.25 -27.83 -29.66
C ASN A 30 2.01 -28.17 -28.84
N ILE A 31 1.98 -27.78 -27.55
CA ILE A 31 0.86 -28.04 -26.65
C ILE A 31 -0.03 -26.81 -26.56
N LYS A 32 -1.35 -27.00 -26.63
CA LYS A 32 -2.30 -25.89 -26.51
C LYS A 32 -2.17 -25.23 -25.13
N PRO A 33 -2.16 -23.91 -25.06
CA PRO A 33 -2.05 -23.18 -23.79
C PRO A 33 -3.10 -23.58 -22.74
N LYS A 34 -4.28 -23.98 -23.18
CA LYS A 34 -5.37 -24.45 -22.33
C LYS A 34 -5.01 -25.75 -21.61
N ASP A 35 -4.36 -26.67 -22.31
CA ASP A 35 -3.98 -27.99 -21.77
C ASP A 35 -2.85 -27.85 -20.76
N ILE A 36 -1.87 -26.96 -21.02
CA ILE A 36 -0.81 -26.61 -20.07
C ILE A 36 -1.43 -26.01 -18.80
N MET A 37 -2.42 -25.14 -18.95
CA MET A 37 -3.09 -24.51 -17.79
C MET A 37 -3.88 -25.54 -16.98
N ASN A 38 -4.62 -26.42 -17.64
CA ASN A 38 -5.38 -27.50 -16.99
C ASN A 38 -4.44 -28.45 -16.23
N PHE A 39 -3.31 -28.80 -16.83
CA PHE A 39 -2.27 -29.59 -16.16
C PHE A 39 -1.77 -28.89 -14.89
N LEU A 40 -1.39 -27.61 -14.98
CA LEU A 40 -0.88 -26.85 -13.83
C LEU A 40 -1.92 -26.69 -12.72
N LEU A 41 -3.18 -26.49 -13.03
CA LEU A 41 -4.25 -26.39 -12.05
C LEU A 41 -4.46 -27.70 -11.27
N GLY A 42 -4.15 -28.84 -11.87
CA GLY A 42 -4.12 -30.13 -11.19
C GLY A 42 -2.91 -30.36 -10.28
N GLN A 43 -1.88 -29.50 -10.37
CA GLN A 43 -0.67 -29.66 -9.55
C GLN A 43 -0.80 -28.93 -8.22
N THR A 44 -0.65 -29.64 -7.12
CA THR A 44 -0.76 -29.09 -5.76
C THR A 44 0.27 -27.99 -5.52
N SER A 45 1.54 -28.20 -5.93
CA SER A 45 2.60 -27.20 -5.81
C SER A 45 2.25 -25.89 -6.52
N TYR A 46 1.72 -25.96 -7.74
CA TYR A 46 1.32 -24.78 -8.50
C TYR A 46 0.13 -24.06 -7.86
N SER A 47 -0.89 -24.80 -7.42
CA SER A 47 -2.11 -24.23 -6.85
C SER A 47 -1.88 -23.54 -5.49
N ILE A 48 -1.00 -24.08 -4.64
CA ILE A 48 -0.64 -23.50 -3.35
C ILE A 48 0.11 -22.18 -3.51
N PHE A 49 1.10 -22.12 -4.42
CA PHE A 49 1.95 -20.95 -4.60
C PHE A 49 1.38 -19.92 -5.58
N LYS A 50 0.31 -20.25 -6.29
CA LYS A 50 -0.31 -19.31 -7.22
C LYS A 50 -1.00 -18.18 -6.46
N LYS A 51 -0.50 -16.96 -6.64
CA LYS A 51 -1.15 -15.77 -6.09
C LYS A 51 -2.57 -15.62 -6.64
N ARG A 52 -3.56 -15.66 -5.76
CA ARG A 52 -4.96 -15.40 -6.14
C ARG A 52 -5.14 -13.92 -6.42
N LYS A 53 -5.55 -13.59 -7.64
CA LYS A 53 -5.95 -12.23 -8.01
C LYS A 53 -7.44 -12.09 -7.75
N TYR A 54 -7.81 -11.48 -6.64
CA TYR A 54 -9.20 -11.13 -6.38
C TYR A 54 -9.57 -9.87 -7.16
N LYS A 55 -10.52 -10.01 -8.09
CA LYS A 55 -11.18 -8.85 -8.69
C LYS A 55 -12.35 -8.49 -7.78
N PHE A 56 -12.29 -7.37 -7.12
CA PHE A 56 -13.40 -6.83 -6.36
C PHE A 56 -13.74 -5.44 -6.87
N MET A 57 -15.03 -5.09 -6.83
CA MET A 57 -15.47 -3.74 -7.17
C MET A 57 -14.98 -2.77 -6.11
N ARG A 58 -14.15 -1.82 -6.52
CA ARG A 58 -13.71 -0.73 -5.64
C ARG A 58 -14.80 0.33 -5.57
N ARG A 59 -15.21 0.69 -4.36
CA ARG A 59 -16.11 1.81 -4.17
C ARG A 59 -15.39 3.10 -4.53
N ARG A 60 -16.06 3.94 -5.32
CA ARG A 60 -15.55 5.27 -5.68
C ARG A 60 -15.55 6.16 -4.44
N VAL A 61 -14.41 6.76 -4.15
CA VAL A 61 -14.30 7.76 -3.09
C VAL A 61 -14.58 9.13 -3.71
N ILE A 62 -15.72 9.71 -3.38
CA ILE A 62 -16.13 11.03 -3.90
C ILE A 62 -16.00 12.02 -2.75
N ARG A 63 -15.31 13.14 -2.98
CA ARG A 63 -15.20 14.29 -2.08
C ARG A 63 -15.96 15.47 -2.70
N LYS A 64 -16.51 16.34 -1.85
CA LYS A 64 -17.37 17.45 -2.31
C LYS A 64 -16.61 18.77 -2.45
N TRP A 65 -15.58 18.97 -1.61
CA TRP A 65 -14.76 20.19 -1.60
C TRP A 65 -13.33 19.92 -1.16
N ALA A 66 -12.46 20.90 -1.39
CA ALA A 66 -11.07 20.83 -0.96
C ALA A 66 -10.97 20.75 0.57
N TRP A 67 -10.05 19.91 1.04
CA TRP A 67 -9.80 19.63 2.46
C TRP A 67 -10.96 18.97 3.22
N GLU A 68 -12.00 18.47 2.54
CA GLU A 68 -13.01 17.63 3.22
C GLU A 68 -12.37 16.42 3.90
N CYS A 69 -11.37 15.83 3.27
CA CYS A 69 -10.66 14.69 3.80
C CYS A 69 -9.17 14.77 3.44
N ALA A 70 -8.33 14.79 4.44
CA ALA A 70 -6.88 14.72 4.29
C ALA A 70 -6.37 13.32 4.61
N SER A 71 -5.41 12.84 3.82
CA SER A 71 -4.62 11.65 4.14
C SER A 71 -3.29 12.08 4.72
N LEU A 72 -2.92 11.50 5.86
CA LEU A 72 -1.66 11.77 6.53
C LEU A 72 -0.77 10.54 6.47
N ASP A 73 0.50 10.77 6.16
CA ASP A 73 1.54 9.75 6.14
C ASP A 73 2.85 10.33 6.67
N LEU A 74 3.74 9.48 7.19
CA LEU A 74 5.01 9.88 7.75
C LEU A 74 6.16 9.27 6.94
N ALA A 75 6.84 10.10 6.15
CA ALA A 75 8.00 9.70 5.38
C ALA A 75 9.25 9.68 6.26
N ASP A 76 10.01 8.58 6.21
CA ASP A 76 11.25 8.39 6.94
C ASP A 76 12.43 8.91 6.13
N LEU A 77 13.15 9.90 6.67
CA LEU A 77 14.33 10.52 6.11
C LEU A 77 15.54 10.47 7.05
N GLN A 78 15.59 9.50 7.96
CA GLN A 78 16.67 9.37 8.95
C GLN A 78 18.07 9.35 8.32
N ILE A 79 18.21 8.74 7.14
CA ILE A 79 19.47 8.67 6.38
C ILE A 79 20.00 10.07 6.04
N PHE A 80 19.09 11.01 5.78
CA PHE A 80 19.42 12.39 5.39
C PHE A 80 19.47 13.36 6.58
N ARG A 81 19.30 12.89 7.81
CA ARG A 81 19.21 13.72 9.02
C ARG A 81 20.35 14.74 9.15
N ARG A 82 21.58 14.33 8.81
CA ARG A 82 22.77 15.20 8.91
C ARG A 82 22.73 16.40 7.95
N TYR A 83 22.01 16.28 6.84
CA TYR A 83 21.90 17.30 5.80
C TYR A 83 20.59 18.09 5.88
N ASN A 84 19.70 17.73 6.79
CA ASN A 84 18.33 18.24 6.87
C ASN A 84 18.02 18.83 8.26
N GLU A 85 18.88 19.70 8.77
CA GLU A 85 18.69 20.40 10.04
C GLU A 85 18.24 19.50 11.20
N GLN A 86 18.75 18.29 11.24
CA GLN A 86 18.38 17.23 12.20
C GLN A 86 16.92 16.74 12.10
N ASN A 87 16.19 17.09 11.04
CA ASN A 87 14.88 16.52 10.79
C ASN A 87 15.00 15.10 10.24
N SER A 88 14.35 14.16 10.89
CA SER A 88 14.40 12.73 10.51
C SER A 88 13.17 12.27 9.74
N TYR A 89 12.07 13.04 9.80
CA TYR A 89 10.81 12.67 9.21
C TYR A 89 10.12 13.87 8.54
N ILE A 90 9.23 13.57 7.59
CA ILE A 90 8.32 14.55 6.99
C ILE A 90 6.90 14.02 7.17
N LEU A 91 6.05 14.83 7.83
CA LEU A 91 4.62 14.60 7.84
C LEU A 91 4.05 15.10 6.51
N VAL A 92 3.54 14.18 5.72
CA VAL A 92 2.89 14.44 4.43
C VAL A 92 1.40 14.54 4.65
N CYS A 93 0.81 15.68 4.34
CA CYS A 93 -0.63 15.92 4.44
C CYS A 93 -1.19 16.13 3.02
N TYR A 94 -1.99 15.19 2.55
CA TYR A 94 -2.51 15.14 1.19
C TYR A 94 -4.01 15.38 1.17
N ASP A 95 -4.46 16.38 0.40
CA ASP A 95 -5.89 16.60 0.16
C ASP A 95 -6.43 15.64 -0.88
N ASN A 96 -7.43 14.85 -0.50
CA ASN A 96 -8.02 13.83 -1.38
C ASN A 96 -8.94 14.41 -2.47
N PHE A 97 -9.21 15.71 -2.48
CA PHE A 97 -10.02 16.37 -3.50
C PHE A 97 -9.16 17.12 -4.52
N SER A 98 -8.33 18.05 -4.07
CA SER A 98 -7.51 18.90 -4.94
C SER A 98 -6.17 18.28 -5.32
N HIS A 99 -5.78 17.20 -4.64
CA HIS A 99 -4.45 16.57 -4.73
C HIS A 99 -3.30 17.49 -4.26
N PHE A 100 -3.63 18.53 -3.51
CA PHE A 100 -2.64 19.44 -2.92
C PHE A 100 -1.92 18.76 -1.76
N ILE A 101 -0.62 19.04 -1.62
CA ILE A 101 0.24 18.44 -0.60
C ILE A 101 0.82 19.54 0.28
N LEU A 102 0.71 19.36 1.60
CA LEU A 102 1.43 20.13 2.61
C LEU A 102 2.45 19.22 3.29
N LEU A 103 3.65 19.76 3.52
CA LEU A 103 4.78 19.02 4.09
C LEU A 103 5.26 19.73 5.36
N TYR A 104 5.44 18.97 6.44
CA TYR A 104 5.94 19.50 7.71
C TYR A 104 7.14 18.67 8.17
N ALA A 105 8.27 19.33 8.40
CA ALA A 105 9.45 18.71 8.94
C ALA A 105 9.25 18.33 10.41
N VAL A 106 9.68 17.12 10.77
CA VAL A 106 9.54 16.54 12.11
C VAL A 106 10.87 15.94 12.53
N LYS A 107 11.37 16.27 13.70
CA LYS A 107 12.67 15.80 14.19
C LYS A 107 12.64 14.34 14.63
N ASP A 108 11.59 13.95 15.32
CA ASP A 108 11.40 12.58 15.79
C ASP A 108 9.92 12.15 15.73
N LYS A 109 9.66 10.87 15.93
CA LYS A 109 8.30 10.30 15.98
C LYS A 109 7.58 10.56 17.31
N GLY A 110 8.16 11.38 18.18
CA GLY A 110 7.60 11.69 19.50
C GLY A 110 6.24 12.37 19.40
N LYS A 111 5.36 12.08 20.37
CA LYS A 111 3.99 12.63 20.41
C LYS A 111 3.96 14.16 20.44
N THR A 112 4.97 14.80 21.04
CA THR A 112 5.11 16.27 21.14
C THR A 112 5.38 16.89 19.78
N GLU A 113 6.36 16.39 19.05
CA GLU A 113 6.73 16.85 17.70
C GLU A 113 5.60 16.62 16.70
N MET A 114 5.04 15.42 16.70
CA MET A 114 3.89 15.10 15.85
C MET A 114 2.68 16.00 16.15
N ARG A 115 2.42 16.29 17.41
CA ARG A 115 1.33 17.20 17.83
C ARG A 115 1.59 18.64 17.36
N ALA A 116 2.83 19.10 17.40
CA ALA A 116 3.20 20.44 16.90
C ALA A 116 3.01 20.53 15.38
N ALA A 117 3.47 19.54 14.63
CA ALA A 117 3.28 19.46 13.17
C ALA A 117 1.79 19.42 12.77
N LEU A 118 0.99 18.62 13.49
CA LEU A 118 -0.46 18.54 13.27
C LEU A 118 -1.19 19.86 13.58
N LYS A 119 -0.78 20.57 14.61
CA LYS A 119 -1.33 21.90 14.91
C LYS A 119 -1.04 22.90 13.80
N LYS A 120 0.18 22.90 13.24
CA LYS A 120 0.51 23.71 12.05
C LYS A 120 -0.36 23.35 10.87
N PHE A 121 -0.48 22.06 10.53
CA PHE A 121 -1.37 21.57 9.48
C PHE A 121 -2.82 22.08 9.66
N LEU A 122 -3.36 21.99 10.88
CA LEU A 122 -4.73 22.45 11.16
C LEU A 122 -4.87 23.98 11.07
N SER A 123 -3.80 24.76 11.35
CA SER A 123 -3.82 26.21 11.17
C SER A 123 -3.76 26.64 9.72
N ASP A 124 -3.01 25.87 8.90
CA ASP A 124 -2.82 26.14 7.46
C ASP A 124 -4.02 25.66 6.60
N THR A 125 -4.83 24.78 7.18
CA THR A 125 -6.05 24.29 6.51
C THR A 125 -7.22 25.24 6.76
N PRO A 126 -8.08 25.52 5.72
CA PRO A 126 -9.23 26.39 5.89
C PRO A 126 -10.15 25.97 7.04
N LYS A 127 -10.55 26.90 7.87
CA LYS A 127 -11.43 26.63 9.03
C LYS A 127 -12.73 25.97 8.56
N ASN A 128 -13.14 24.93 9.25
CA ASN A 128 -14.36 24.14 9.00
C ASN A 128 -14.39 23.34 7.67
N ALA A 129 -13.34 23.37 6.85
CA ALA A 129 -13.28 22.55 5.64
C ALA A 129 -13.01 21.06 5.97
N LEU A 130 -12.11 20.81 6.91
CA LEU A 130 -11.63 19.48 7.27
C LEU A 130 -12.64 18.71 8.11
N ARG A 131 -13.18 17.63 7.60
CA ARG A 131 -14.12 16.74 8.29
C ARG A 131 -13.52 15.40 8.68
N ASN A 132 -12.63 14.89 7.83
CA ASN A 132 -12.06 13.57 8.03
C ASN A 132 -10.54 13.62 7.84
N ILE A 133 -9.84 12.87 8.67
CA ILE A 133 -8.43 12.56 8.49
C ILE A 133 -8.28 11.04 8.35
N GLN A 134 -7.54 10.62 7.35
CA GLN A 134 -7.17 9.23 7.11
C GLN A 134 -5.70 9.03 7.45
N THR A 135 -5.40 8.02 8.24
CA THR A 135 -4.04 7.60 8.57
C THR A 135 -3.93 6.09 8.43
N ASP A 136 -2.74 5.56 8.33
CA ASP A 136 -2.51 4.15 8.53
C ASP A 136 -2.61 3.76 10.02
N LYS A 137 -2.42 2.47 10.33
CA LYS A 137 -2.44 1.95 11.71
C LYS A 137 -1.10 2.11 12.46
N GLY A 138 -0.15 2.88 11.94
CA GLY A 138 1.14 3.07 12.59
C GLY A 138 1.00 3.63 14.01
N GLU A 139 1.82 3.15 14.94
CA GLU A 139 1.88 3.67 16.32
C GLU A 139 2.19 5.16 16.34
N ASP A 140 2.93 5.63 15.35
CA ASP A 140 3.35 7.01 15.17
C ASP A 140 2.17 7.98 15.01
N MET A 141 1.03 7.49 14.54
CA MET A 141 -0.18 8.28 14.29
C MET A 141 -1.12 8.38 15.50
N SER A 142 -0.73 7.83 16.65
CA SER A 142 -1.54 7.93 17.88
C SER A 142 -1.79 9.37 18.33
N ALA A 143 -0.85 10.30 18.02
CA ALA A 143 -0.99 11.73 18.29
C ALA A 143 -2.15 12.38 17.50
N VAL A 144 -2.48 11.87 16.30
CA VAL A 144 -3.57 12.35 15.45
C VAL A 144 -4.91 12.24 16.16
N HIS A 145 -5.17 11.08 16.81
CA HIS A 145 -6.41 10.87 17.56
C HIS A 145 -6.60 11.90 18.67
N CYS A 146 -5.53 12.20 19.42
CA CYS A 146 -5.59 13.14 20.52
C CYS A 146 -5.84 14.58 20.05
N VAL A 147 -5.20 15.02 18.97
CA VAL A 147 -5.38 16.38 18.44
C VAL A 147 -6.74 16.54 17.77
N CYS A 148 -7.19 15.54 16.99
CA CYS A 148 -8.45 15.60 16.26
C CYS A 148 -9.68 15.53 17.18
N ALA A 149 -9.59 14.87 18.33
CA ALA A 149 -10.64 14.89 19.35
C ALA A 149 -10.93 16.32 19.84
N CYS A 150 -9.90 17.15 19.96
CA CYS A 150 -10.04 18.55 20.37
C CYS A 150 -10.69 19.45 19.30
N VAL A 151 -10.62 19.08 18.02
CA VAL A 151 -11.06 19.91 16.86
C VAL A 151 -12.33 19.37 16.20
N ARG A 152 -12.97 18.35 16.77
CA ARG A 152 -14.18 17.68 16.24
C ARG A 152 -14.03 17.11 14.82
N VAL A 153 -12.82 16.77 14.41
CA VAL A 153 -12.53 16.10 13.11
C VAL A 153 -12.61 14.58 13.31
N ARG A 154 -13.29 13.90 12.39
CA ARG A 154 -13.38 12.42 12.41
C ARG A 154 -12.09 11.80 11.90
N VAL A 155 -11.44 10.99 12.73
CA VAL A 155 -10.27 10.20 12.32
C VAL A 155 -10.73 8.85 11.77
N ARG A 156 -10.30 8.50 10.57
CA ARG A 156 -10.49 7.17 9.97
C ARG A 156 -9.14 6.51 9.80
N VAL A 157 -8.91 5.43 10.51
CA VAL A 157 -7.74 4.59 10.30
C VAL A 157 -8.00 3.69 9.11
N CYS A 158 -7.25 3.85 8.03
CA CYS A 158 -7.31 2.93 6.90
C CYS A 158 -6.60 1.63 7.28
N VAL A 159 -7.36 0.55 7.42
CA VAL A 159 -6.82 -0.80 7.47
C VAL A 159 -6.48 -1.19 6.03
N CYS A 160 -5.34 -0.77 5.53
CA CYS A 160 -4.78 -1.42 4.35
C CYS A 160 -4.32 -2.81 4.79
N ALA A 161 -5.13 -3.83 4.48
CA ALA A 161 -4.63 -5.19 4.54
C ALA A 161 -3.41 -5.25 3.60
N ARG A 162 -2.21 -5.36 4.17
CA ARG A 162 -1.04 -5.76 3.40
C ARG A 162 -1.34 -7.14 2.85
N ALA A 163 -1.57 -7.22 1.54
CA ALA A 163 -1.65 -8.48 0.80
C ALA A 163 -0.25 -9.02 0.57
#